data_760090d357bbf589148cfd0504f69e11
#
_entry.id   760090d357bbf589148cfd0504f69e11
#
_cell.length_a   1.000
_cell.length_b   1.000
_cell.length_c   1.000
_cell.angle_alpha   90.00
_cell.angle_beta   90.00
_cell.angle_gamma   90.00
#
_symmetry.space_group_name_H-M   'P 1'
#
loop_
_entity.id
_entity.type
_entity.pdbx_description
1 polymer ?
#
loop_
_entity_poly.entity_id
_entity_poly.type
_entity_poly.pdbx_seq_one_letter_code
_entity_poly.pdbx_strand_id
1 'polypeptide(L)'
;MTMRRNKQALCQEECEQVLCRATSGVLSLISPDGFPYGVPLSYALVDGVIVFHGALEGQKIDCIRRDNRASFCVIDADDVIPEKYTTAYRSVIVKGRIAIVTDEKQKHDLCIALAKRFYPDESAAEAEYTQFASRLCLMVLTPEQITGKMGLELMQRKEQAQ
;
A
#
# COMPACT_ATOMS: atom_id res chain seq x y z
N MET A 1 4.47 20.19 0.90
CA MET A 1 3.77 20.67 -0.32
C MET A 1 2.27 20.60 -0.06
N THR A 2 1.55 21.73 -0.16
CA THR A 2 0.11 21.79 0.16
C THR A 2 -0.71 21.25 -1.01
N MET A 3 -1.71 20.41 -0.74
CA MET A 3 -2.57 19.84 -1.77
C MET A 3 -3.42 20.94 -2.45
N ARG A 4 -3.41 21.00 -3.79
CA ARG A 4 -4.08 22.08 -4.57
C ARG A 4 -5.60 22.17 -4.33
N ARG A 5 -6.27 21.07 -3.97
CA ARG A 5 -7.73 21.01 -3.71
C ARG A 5 -7.97 20.49 -2.28
N ASN A 6 -7.70 21.33 -1.29
CA ASN A 6 -7.80 20.97 0.14
C ASN A 6 -9.19 20.50 0.57
N LYS A 7 -10.26 21.01 -0.06
CA LYS A 7 -11.64 20.57 0.23
C LYS A 7 -11.93 19.10 -0.11
N GLN A 8 -11.09 18.48 -0.95
CA GLN A 8 -11.19 17.08 -1.36
C GLN A 8 -10.21 16.17 -0.62
N ALA A 9 -9.46 16.71 0.34
CA ALA A 9 -8.52 15.93 1.13
C ALA A 9 -9.27 15.02 2.10
N LEU A 10 -8.83 13.79 2.22
CA LEU A 10 -9.24 12.86 3.27
C LEU A 10 -8.52 13.22 4.57
N CYS A 11 -9.19 13.06 5.71
CA CYS A 11 -8.51 13.10 7.00
C CYS A 11 -7.66 11.83 7.20
N GLN A 12 -6.85 11.81 8.26
CA GLN A 12 -5.96 10.69 8.52
C GLN A 12 -6.72 9.38 8.71
N GLU A 13 -7.79 9.40 9.49
CA GLU A 13 -8.62 8.23 9.74
C GLU A 13 -9.25 7.66 8.45
N GLU A 14 -9.73 8.53 7.56
CA GLU A 14 -10.25 8.11 6.25
C GLU A 14 -9.16 7.48 5.38
N CYS A 15 -7.93 8.01 5.41
CA CYS A 15 -6.81 7.43 4.71
C CYS A 15 -6.48 6.02 5.25
N GLU A 16 -6.46 5.85 6.56
CA GLU A 16 -6.24 4.55 7.21
C GLU A 16 -7.34 3.55 6.85
N GLN A 17 -8.60 3.97 6.84
CA GLN A 17 -9.72 3.13 6.41
C GLN A 17 -9.57 2.66 4.96
N VAL A 18 -9.11 3.53 4.05
CA VAL A 18 -8.79 3.15 2.66
C VAL A 18 -7.68 2.11 2.63
N LEU A 19 -6.59 2.34 3.36
CA LEU A 19 -5.45 1.41 3.42
C LEU A 19 -5.83 0.07 4.05
N CYS A 20 -6.75 0.06 5.02
CA CYS A 20 -7.23 -1.17 5.65
C CYS A 20 -8.13 -2.01 4.75
N ARG A 21 -9.01 -1.40 3.91
CA ARG A 21 -9.97 -2.18 3.11
C ARG A 21 -9.45 -2.57 1.73
N ALA A 22 -8.61 -1.75 1.10
CA ALA A 22 -8.04 -2.07 -0.21
C ALA A 22 -7.03 -3.23 -0.12
N THR A 23 -6.93 -4.02 -1.17
CA THR A 23 -6.11 -5.24 -1.19
C THR A 23 -4.81 -5.12 -1.95
N SER A 24 -4.71 -4.11 -2.81
CA SER A 24 -3.54 -3.88 -3.67
C SER A 24 -3.32 -2.40 -3.93
N GLY A 25 -2.13 -2.08 -4.41
CA GLY A 25 -1.74 -0.75 -4.85
C GLY A 25 -0.47 -0.82 -5.69
N VAL A 26 0.03 0.34 -6.12
CA VAL A 26 1.25 0.46 -6.91
C VAL A 26 2.36 1.01 -6.04
N LEU A 27 3.40 0.20 -5.82
CA LEU A 27 4.65 0.62 -5.19
C LEU A 27 5.53 1.28 -6.25
N SER A 28 5.88 2.54 -6.03
CA SER A 28 6.76 3.32 -6.90
C SER A 28 8.12 3.51 -6.24
N LEU A 29 9.18 3.13 -6.96
CA LEU A 29 10.57 3.13 -6.55
C LEU A 29 11.41 3.90 -7.58
N ILE A 30 12.69 4.11 -7.26
CA ILE A 30 13.68 4.66 -8.18
C ILE A 30 14.58 3.52 -8.65
N SER A 31 14.51 3.25 -9.94
CA SER A 31 15.32 2.20 -10.58
C SER A 31 16.81 2.59 -10.60
N PRO A 32 17.74 1.61 -10.69
CA PRO A 32 19.17 1.87 -10.72
C PRO A 32 19.64 2.80 -11.86
N ASP A 33 18.91 2.85 -12.96
CA ASP A 33 19.14 3.78 -14.08
C ASP A 33 18.51 5.18 -13.90
N GLY A 34 17.83 5.40 -12.76
CA GLY A 34 17.21 6.68 -12.40
C GLY A 34 15.77 6.83 -12.86
N PHE A 35 15.20 5.86 -13.60
CA PHE A 35 13.80 5.91 -14.00
C PHE A 35 12.85 5.60 -12.82
N PRO A 36 11.67 6.22 -12.78
CA PRO A 36 10.59 5.79 -11.91
C PRO A 36 10.16 4.36 -12.27
N TYR A 37 10.05 3.49 -11.27
CA TYR A 37 9.60 2.11 -11.43
C TYR A 37 8.37 1.87 -10.57
N GLY A 38 7.24 1.54 -11.20
CA GLY A 38 5.98 1.22 -10.53
C GLY A 38 5.65 -0.27 -10.66
N VAL A 39 5.35 -0.93 -9.53
CA VAL A 39 4.95 -2.34 -9.51
C VAL A 39 3.69 -2.54 -8.67
N PRO A 40 2.64 -3.21 -9.22
CA PRO A 40 1.45 -3.55 -8.46
C PRO A 40 1.75 -4.67 -7.46
N LEU A 41 1.32 -4.48 -6.21
CA LEU A 41 1.52 -5.44 -5.12
C LEU A 41 0.28 -5.51 -4.23
N SER A 42 -0.03 -6.71 -3.74
CA SER A 42 -0.88 -6.90 -2.57
C SER A 42 -0.11 -6.50 -1.31
N TYR A 43 -0.82 -6.04 -0.29
CA TYR A 43 -0.22 -5.51 0.93
C TYR A 43 -1.11 -5.70 2.16
N ALA A 44 -0.54 -5.49 3.32
CA ALA A 44 -1.28 -5.26 4.56
C ALA A 44 -0.79 -3.99 5.27
N LEU A 45 -1.71 -3.29 5.93
CA LEU A 45 -1.37 -2.27 6.93
C LEU A 45 -1.28 -2.96 8.29
N VAL A 46 -0.09 -2.95 8.89
CA VAL A 46 0.20 -3.60 10.19
C VAL A 46 0.89 -2.58 11.08
N ASP A 47 0.32 -2.23 12.20
CA ASP A 47 0.88 -1.29 13.18
C ASP A 47 1.44 0.01 12.58
N GLY A 48 0.70 0.56 11.60
CA GLY A 48 1.05 1.82 10.94
C GLY A 48 2.10 1.72 9.83
N VAL A 49 2.62 0.54 9.52
CA VAL A 49 3.52 0.30 8.38
C VAL A 49 2.84 -0.53 7.29
N ILE A 50 3.29 -0.37 6.05
CA ILE A 50 2.77 -1.15 4.92
C ILE A 50 3.72 -2.30 4.63
N VAL A 51 3.19 -3.51 4.69
CA VAL A 51 3.93 -4.76 4.54
C VAL A 51 3.67 -5.37 3.18
N PHE A 52 4.74 -5.77 2.50
CA PHE A 52 4.71 -6.48 1.23
C PHE A 52 5.55 -7.74 1.30
N HIS A 53 5.22 -8.72 0.47
CA HIS A 53 6.08 -9.87 0.22
C HIS A 53 6.47 -9.99 -1.25
N GLY A 54 7.50 -10.78 -1.52
CA GLY A 54 7.95 -11.05 -2.88
C GLY A 54 9.12 -12.04 -2.93
N ALA A 55 9.70 -12.22 -4.11
CA ALA A 55 10.91 -13.01 -4.28
C ALA A 55 12.13 -12.27 -3.70
N LEU A 56 13.19 -13.04 -3.41
CA LEU A 56 14.45 -12.52 -2.86
C LEU A 56 15.25 -11.64 -3.83
N GLU A 57 14.96 -11.75 -5.12
CA GLU A 57 15.65 -11.06 -6.21
C GLU A 57 14.67 -10.41 -7.18
N GLY A 58 15.19 -9.53 -8.02
CA GLY A 58 14.46 -8.85 -9.06
C GLY A 58 14.49 -7.34 -8.92
N GLN A 59 14.00 -6.66 -9.95
CA GLN A 59 14.13 -5.20 -10.12
C GLN A 59 13.70 -4.39 -8.88
N LYS A 60 12.59 -4.75 -8.23
CA LYS A 60 12.15 -4.04 -7.02
C LYS A 60 13.14 -4.15 -5.87
N ILE A 61 13.80 -5.30 -5.72
CA ILE A 61 14.81 -5.54 -4.67
C ILE A 61 16.06 -4.70 -4.96
N ASP A 62 16.49 -4.64 -6.21
CA ASP A 62 17.64 -3.82 -6.63
C ASP A 62 17.36 -2.32 -6.43
N CYS A 63 16.13 -1.87 -6.74
CA CYS A 63 15.69 -0.51 -6.46
C CYS A 63 15.81 -0.19 -4.97
N ILE A 64 15.24 -1.04 -4.09
CA ILE A 64 15.20 -0.84 -2.64
C ILE A 64 16.62 -0.81 -2.05
N ARG A 65 17.50 -1.69 -2.50
CA ARG A 65 18.91 -1.73 -2.03
C ARG A 65 19.67 -0.48 -2.38
N ARG A 66 19.35 0.15 -3.51
CA ARG A 66 20.03 1.36 -3.98
C ARG A 66 19.44 2.64 -3.38
N ASP A 67 18.12 2.74 -3.34
CA ASP A 67 17.40 3.92 -2.86
C ASP A 67 16.13 3.50 -2.13
N ASN A 68 16.06 3.78 -0.85
CA ASN A 68 14.96 3.35 -0.01
C ASN A 68 13.75 4.31 -0.02
N ARG A 69 13.79 5.38 -0.82
CA ARG A 69 12.63 6.27 -1.00
C ARG A 69 11.57 5.57 -1.80
N ALA A 70 10.35 5.58 -1.28
CA ALA A 70 9.23 4.93 -1.92
C ALA A 70 7.96 5.76 -1.84
N SER A 71 7.07 5.53 -2.80
CA SER A 71 5.69 5.99 -2.75
C SER A 71 4.77 4.82 -3.07
N PHE A 72 3.68 4.68 -2.32
CA PHE A 72 2.68 3.65 -2.55
C PHE A 72 1.32 4.29 -2.80
N CYS A 73 0.70 3.98 -3.93
CA CYS A 73 -0.58 4.52 -4.35
C CYS A 73 -1.65 3.44 -4.29
N VAL A 74 -2.72 3.72 -3.54
CA VAL A 74 -3.92 2.87 -3.46
C VAL A 74 -5.09 3.60 -4.09
N ILE A 75 -5.78 2.95 -5.02
CA ILE A 75 -7.02 3.41 -5.62
C ILE A 75 -8.15 2.57 -5.03
N ASP A 76 -9.02 3.23 -4.27
CA ASP A 76 -10.11 2.59 -3.54
C ASP A 76 -11.47 2.72 -4.25
N ALA A 77 -11.62 3.77 -5.08
CA ALA A 77 -12.76 3.95 -5.96
C ALA A 77 -12.30 4.60 -7.26
N ASP A 78 -12.90 4.17 -8.38
CA ASP A 78 -12.60 4.65 -9.74
C ASP A 78 -13.83 4.46 -10.65
N ASP A 79 -14.98 5.03 -10.24
CA ASP A 79 -16.23 4.90 -10.99
C ASP A 79 -16.37 6.05 -11.98
N VAL A 80 -16.25 5.77 -13.27
CA VAL A 80 -16.50 6.74 -14.33
C VAL A 80 -17.99 7.06 -14.41
N ILE A 81 -18.33 8.36 -14.47
CA ILE A 81 -19.69 8.87 -14.65
C ILE A 81 -19.75 9.60 -15.99
N PRO A 82 -20.04 8.91 -17.10
CA PRO A 82 -19.95 9.48 -18.45
C PRO A 82 -20.85 10.71 -18.64
N GLU A 83 -22.05 10.71 -18.06
CA GLU A 83 -23.04 11.76 -18.20
C GLU A 83 -22.61 13.09 -17.55
N LYS A 84 -21.66 13.01 -16.60
CA LYS A 84 -21.09 14.16 -15.88
C LYS A 84 -19.68 14.50 -16.32
N TYR A 85 -19.12 13.76 -17.27
CA TYR A 85 -17.71 13.90 -17.72
C TYR A 85 -16.73 13.92 -16.54
N THR A 86 -16.93 13.00 -15.58
CA THR A 86 -16.16 12.96 -14.33
C THR A 86 -15.96 11.51 -13.84
N THR A 87 -15.14 11.37 -12.82
CA THR A 87 -14.89 10.10 -12.13
C THR A 87 -15.13 10.26 -10.63
N ALA A 88 -15.94 9.40 -10.06
CA ALA A 88 -16.10 9.28 -8.62
C ALA A 88 -14.93 8.46 -8.06
N TYR A 89 -13.82 9.12 -7.73
CA TYR A 89 -12.58 8.49 -7.31
C TYR A 89 -12.29 8.69 -5.84
N ARG A 90 -11.54 7.74 -5.26
CA ARG A 90 -10.91 7.86 -3.95
C ARG A 90 -9.57 7.14 -3.97
N SER A 91 -8.51 7.82 -3.54
CA SER A 91 -7.17 7.28 -3.52
C SER A 91 -6.37 7.79 -2.34
N VAL A 92 -5.36 7.00 -1.94
CA VAL A 92 -4.39 7.36 -0.91
C VAL A 92 -2.99 7.18 -1.47
N ILE A 93 -2.11 8.14 -1.18
CA ILE A 93 -0.69 8.08 -1.49
C ILE A 93 0.10 8.14 -0.19
N VAL A 94 0.91 7.12 0.02
CA VAL A 94 1.87 7.02 1.12
C VAL A 94 3.26 7.28 0.57
N LYS A 95 4.01 8.19 1.18
CA LYS A 95 5.44 8.40 0.92
C LYS A 95 6.22 8.02 2.16
N GLY A 96 7.39 7.41 1.98
CA GLY A 96 8.21 7.01 3.11
C GLY A 96 9.47 6.27 2.70
N ARG A 97 9.96 5.46 3.65
CA ARG A 97 11.16 4.66 3.49
C ARG A 97 10.81 3.19 3.50
N ILE A 98 11.28 2.47 2.47
CA ILE A 98 11.09 1.03 2.37
C ILE A 98 12.38 0.30 2.72
N ALA A 99 12.25 -0.81 3.46
CA ALA A 99 13.37 -1.66 3.84
C ALA A 99 13.01 -3.14 3.67
N ILE A 100 14.04 -3.94 3.40
CA ILE A 100 13.94 -5.40 3.44
C ILE A 100 14.09 -5.83 4.90
N VAL A 101 13.18 -6.66 5.39
CA VAL A 101 13.24 -7.21 6.75
C VAL A 101 14.26 -8.33 6.80
N THR A 102 15.24 -8.19 7.68
CA THR A 102 16.34 -9.16 7.89
C THR A 102 16.25 -9.91 9.20
N ASP A 103 15.52 -9.42 10.18
CA ASP A 103 15.25 -10.12 11.44
C ASP A 103 14.21 -11.21 11.20
N GLU A 104 14.57 -12.47 11.50
CA GLU A 104 13.72 -13.62 11.21
C GLU A 104 12.42 -13.64 12.01
N LYS A 105 12.45 -13.16 13.26
CA LYS A 105 11.25 -13.10 14.09
C LYS A 105 10.28 -12.04 13.54
N GLN A 106 10.79 -10.85 13.24
CA GLN A 106 9.99 -9.78 12.63
C GLN A 106 9.43 -10.21 11.27
N LYS A 107 10.24 -10.87 10.45
CA LYS A 107 9.83 -11.41 9.15
C LYS A 107 8.67 -12.40 9.30
N HIS A 108 8.78 -13.34 10.25
CA HIS A 108 7.71 -14.29 10.55
C HIS A 108 6.43 -13.57 10.98
N ASP A 109 6.50 -12.74 12.03
CA ASP A 109 5.33 -12.09 12.63
C ASP A 109 4.58 -11.23 11.59
N LEU A 110 5.31 -10.45 10.78
CA LEU A 110 4.73 -9.62 9.72
C LEU A 110 4.18 -10.43 8.55
N CYS A 111 4.81 -11.57 8.20
CA CYS A 111 4.33 -12.46 7.16
C CYS A 111 2.99 -13.09 7.56
N ILE A 112 2.88 -13.56 8.80
CA ILE A 112 1.62 -14.10 9.34
C ILE A 112 0.53 -13.01 9.38
N ALA A 113 0.86 -11.78 9.81
CA ALA A 113 -0.06 -10.65 9.80
C ALA A 113 -0.56 -10.32 8.38
N LEU A 114 0.34 -10.35 7.39
CA LEU A 114 -0.01 -10.16 5.97
C LEU A 114 -0.92 -11.29 5.46
N ALA A 115 -0.61 -12.55 5.81
CA ALA A 115 -1.40 -13.71 5.40
C ALA A 115 -2.82 -13.64 5.98
N LYS A 116 -2.97 -13.33 7.27
CA LYS A 116 -4.26 -13.18 7.95
C LYS A 116 -5.17 -12.11 7.32
N ARG A 117 -4.60 -11.14 6.64
CA ARG A 117 -5.36 -10.13 5.89
C ARG A 117 -6.24 -10.75 4.81
N PHE A 118 -5.78 -11.82 4.19
CA PHE A 118 -6.44 -12.48 3.05
C PHE A 118 -7.02 -13.86 3.39
N TYR A 119 -6.41 -14.54 4.36
CA TYR A 119 -6.72 -15.91 4.76
C TYR A 119 -6.83 -16.00 6.28
N PRO A 120 -8.03 -16.22 6.84
CA PRO A 120 -8.25 -16.19 8.29
C PRO A 120 -7.65 -17.40 9.04
N ASP A 121 -7.27 -18.47 8.34
CA ASP A 121 -6.71 -19.69 8.97
C ASP A 121 -5.21 -19.48 9.29
N GLU A 122 -4.92 -19.27 10.57
CA GLU A 122 -3.57 -19.06 11.07
C GLU A 122 -2.70 -20.31 10.93
N SER A 123 -3.25 -21.51 11.10
CA SER A 123 -2.48 -22.75 11.00
C SER A 123 -2.04 -23.00 9.54
N ALA A 124 -2.87 -22.64 8.57
CA ALA A 124 -2.52 -22.68 7.15
C ALA A 124 -1.44 -21.63 6.82
N ALA A 125 -1.51 -20.43 7.39
CA ALA A 125 -0.51 -19.39 7.20
C ALA A 125 0.86 -19.80 7.75
N GLU A 126 0.90 -20.44 8.93
CA GLU A 126 2.14 -20.98 9.54
C GLU A 126 2.75 -22.10 8.69
N ALA A 127 1.93 -23.01 8.18
CA ALA A 127 2.40 -24.09 7.30
C ALA A 127 3.00 -23.53 6.00
N GLU A 128 2.34 -22.56 5.38
CA GLU A 128 2.78 -21.87 4.17
C GLU A 128 4.10 -21.12 4.43
N TYR A 129 4.19 -20.37 5.54
CA TYR A 129 5.42 -19.68 5.92
C TYR A 129 6.59 -20.67 6.07
N THR A 130 6.39 -21.77 6.80
CA THR A 130 7.42 -22.79 7.04
C THR A 130 7.93 -23.36 5.71
N GLN A 131 7.06 -23.56 4.73
CA GLN A 131 7.41 -24.09 3.41
C GLN A 131 8.20 -23.08 2.55
N PHE A 132 7.87 -21.79 2.64
CA PHE A 132 8.37 -20.78 1.69
C PHE A 132 9.30 -19.71 2.30
N ALA A 133 9.50 -19.66 3.62
CA ALA A 133 10.30 -18.64 4.31
C ALA A 133 11.69 -18.40 3.71
N SER A 134 12.37 -19.46 3.27
CA SER A 134 13.70 -19.37 2.67
C SER A 134 13.74 -18.70 1.28
N ARG A 135 12.59 -18.59 0.61
CA ARG A 135 12.44 -17.97 -0.71
C ARG A 135 11.64 -16.67 -0.67
N LEU A 136 11.21 -16.27 0.52
CA LEU A 136 10.37 -15.12 0.74
C LEU A 136 11.20 -13.91 1.15
N CYS A 137 11.05 -12.81 0.41
CA CYS A 137 11.49 -11.48 0.82
C CYS A 137 10.29 -10.72 1.40
N LEU A 138 10.44 -10.21 2.62
CA LEU A 138 9.48 -9.30 3.23
C LEU A 138 10.02 -7.88 3.19
N MET A 139 9.16 -6.93 2.81
CA MET A 139 9.49 -5.52 2.69
C MET A 139 8.52 -4.70 3.52
N VAL A 140 9.03 -3.68 4.18
CA VAL A 140 8.24 -2.76 5.02
C VAL A 140 8.44 -1.33 4.55
N LEU A 141 7.34 -0.64 4.21
CA LEU A 141 7.32 0.79 3.96
C LEU A 141 6.85 1.51 5.23
N THR A 142 7.76 2.27 5.84
CA THR A 142 7.45 3.15 6.96
C THR A 142 6.98 4.50 6.44
N PRO A 143 5.73 4.91 6.70
CA PRO A 143 5.20 6.17 6.21
C PRO A 143 5.89 7.38 6.85
N GLU A 144 6.28 8.35 6.02
CA GLU A 144 6.67 9.71 6.44
C GLU A 144 5.52 10.71 6.17
N GLN A 145 4.69 10.41 5.16
CA GLN A 145 3.55 11.23 4.78
C GLN A 145 2.46 10.35 4.18
N ILE A 146 1.23 10.53 4.65
CA ILE A 146 0.03 9.92 4.08
C ILE A 146 -0.89 11.04 3.60
N THR A 147 -1.36 10.96 2.37
CA THR A 147 -2.30 11.91 1.79
C THR A 147 -3.39 11.17 1.04
N GLY A 148 -4.63 11.54 1.28
CA GLY A 148 -5.78 10.97 0.58
C GLY A 148 -6.60 12.04 -0.12
N LYS A 149 -7.30 11.63 -1.16
CA LYS A 149 -8.14 12.49 -1.95
C LYS A 149 -9.39 11.76 -2.44
N MET A 150 -10.52 12.49 -2.47
CA MET A 150 -11.81 11.99 -2.95
C MET A 150 -12.42 12.97 -3.95
N GLY A 151 -13.07 12.44 -5.00
CA GLY A 151 -13.85 13.23 -5.97
C GLY A 151 -15.08 13.88 -5.33
N LEU A 152 -15.53 15.01 -5.89
CA LEU A 152 -16.70 15.74 -5.39
C LEU A 152 -17.97 14.87 -5.36
N GLU A 153 -18.09 13.96 -6.32
CA GLU A 153 -19.21 13.04 -6.46
C GLU A 153 -19.37 12.11 -5.25
N LEU A 154 -18.25 11.59 -4.74
CA LEU A 154 -18.25 10.75 -3.54
C LEU A 154 -18.46 11.58 -2.26
N MET A 155 -17.96 12.81 -2.23
CA MET A 155 -18.21 13.73 -1.10
C MET A 155 -19.71 14.02 -0.96
N GLN A 156 -20.38 14.38 -2.05
CA GLN A 156 -21.81 14.63 -2.08
C GLN A 156 -22.65 13.43 -1.65
N ARG A 157 -22.27 12.21 -2.10
CA ARG A 157 -22.93 10.97 -1.66
C ARG A 157 -22.76 10.72 -0.16
N LYS A 158 -21.57 11.05 0.40
CA LYS A 158 -21.31 10.93 1.83
C LYS A 158 -22.16 11.88 2.65
N GLU A 159 -22.29 13.15 2.23
CA GLU A 159 -23.11 14.15 2.89
C GLU A 159 -24.61 13.81 2.88
N GLN A 160 -25.10 13.14 1.83
CA GLN A 160 -26.51 12.72 1.71
C GLN A 160 -26.82 11.45 2.53
N ALA A 161 -25.81 10.70 2.97
CA ALA A 161 -25.96 9.47 3.75
C ALA A 161 -25.84 9.68 5.28
N GLN A 162 -25.53 10.90 5.71
CA GLN A 162 -25.51 11.35 7.13
C GLN A 162 -26.81 12.06 7.51
#